data_982a0698578ea82f6705b5042ba54c0e
#
_entry.id   982a0698578ea82f6705b5042ba54c0e
#
_cell.length_a   1.000
_cell.length_b   1.000
_cell.length_c   1.000
_cell.angle_alpha   90.00
_cell.angle_beta   90.00
_cell.angle_gamma   90.00
#
_symmetry.space_group_name_H-M   'P 1'
#
loop_
_entity.id
_entity.type
_entity.pdbx_description
1 polymer ?
#
loop_
_entity_poly.entity_id
_entity_poly.type
_entity_poly.pdbx_seq_one_letter_code
_entity_poly.pdbx_strand_id
1 'polypeptide(L)' 'MSENFYLENPELREYYLSMPEELRDKLIKNEVYIDSLGELQKWADYYR' A
#
# COMPACT_ATOMS: atom_id res chain seq x y z
N MET A 1 4.92 2.94 -7.64
CA MET A 1 4.10 1.78 -7.29
C MET A 1 2.95 1.67 -8.28
N SER A 2 2.75 0.51 -8.88
CA SER A 2 1.71 0.36 -9.89
C SER A 2 0.51 -0.38 -9.32
N GLU A 3 -0.69 -0.06 -9.81
CA GLU A 3 -1.92 -0.74 -9.39
C GLU A 3 -1.89 -2.22 -9.72
N ASN A 4 -1.17 -2.60 -10.77
CA ASN A 4 -1.06 -3.99 -11.19
C ASN A 4 -0.49 -4.88 -10.08
N PHE A 5 0.41 -4.34 -9.27
CA PHE A 5 0.99 -5.08 -8.17
C PHE A 5 -0.08 -5.56 -7.18
N TYR A 6 -1.02 -4.69 -6.87
CA TYR A 6 -2.10 -5.05 -5.93
C TYR A 6 -3.09 -6.03 -6.54
N LEU A 7 -3.29 -5.96 -7.85
CA LEU A 7 -4.19 -6.89 -8.52
C LEU A 7 -3.65 -8.31 -8.50
N GLU A 8 -2.32 -8.46 -8.55
CA GLU A 8 -1.68 -9.76 -8.53
C GLU A 8 -1.60 -10.36 -7.14
N ASN A 9 -1.74 -9.55 -6.09
CA ASN A 9 -1.63 -9.98 -4.70
C ASN A 9 -2.88 -9.61 -3.94
N PRO A 10 -3.86 -10.55 -3.83
CA PRO A 10 -5.14 -10.25 -3.18
C PRO A 10 -5.00 -9.74 -1.74
N GLU A 11 -4.05 -10.27 -0.97
CA GLU A 11 -3.84 -9.83 0.41
C GLU A 11 -3.40 -8.38 0.46
N LEU A 12 -2.48 -7.99 -0.42
CA LEU A 12 -2.03 -6.62 -0.50
C LEU A 12 -3.17 -5.70 -0.92
N ARG A 13 -3.94 -6.14 -1.90
CA ARG A 13 -5.08 -5.35 -2.37
C ARG A 13 -6.10 -5.12 -1.26
N GLU A 14 -6.45 -6.16 -0.53
CA GLU A 14 -7.41 -6.04 0.54
C GLU A 14 -6.93 -5.09 1.63
N TYR A 15 -5.67 -5.22 2.02
CA TYR A 15 -5.10 -4.35 3.04
C TYR A 15 -5.06 -2.91 2.55
N TYR A 16 -4.63 -2.71 1.31
CA TYR A 16 -4.53 -1.39 0.70
C TYR A 16 -5.90 -0.69 0.67
N LEU A 17 -6.93 -1.42 0.22
CA LEU A 17 -8.28 -0.85 0.12
C LEU A 17 -8.92 -0.61 1.47
N SER A 18 -8.44 -1.27 2.53
CA SER A 18 -8.95 -1.05 3.88
C SER A 18 -8.38 0.20 4.52
N MET A 19 -7.32 0.77 3.94
CA MET A 19 -6.69 1.96 4.49
C MET A 19 -7.47 3.23 4.13
N PRO A 20 -7.39 4.27 4.99
CA PRO A 20 -8.00 5.57 4.65
C PRO A 20 -7.42 6.12 3.35
N GLU A 21 -8.24 6.87 2.63
CA GLU A 21 -7.82 7.47 1.36
C GLU A 21 -6.58 8.34 1.51
N GLU A 22 -6.51 9.11 2.58
CA GLU A 22 -5.35 9.97 2.85
C GLU A 22 -4.05 9.18 2.94
N LEU A 23 -4.10 8.02 3.58
CA LEU A 23 -2.92 7.17 3.72
C LEU A 23 -2.52 6.57 2.39
N ARG A 24 -3.50 6.12 1.62
CA ARG A 24 -3.24 5.58 0.29
C ARG A 24 -2.59 6.61 -0.63
N ASP A 25 -3.09 7.84 -0.57
CA ASP A 25 -2.54 8.94 -1.36
C ASP A 25 -1.10 9.22 -1.00
N LYS A 26 -0.75 9.16 0.27
CA LYS A 26 0.62 9.36 0.71
C LYS A 26 1.56 8.31 0.17
N LEU A 27 1.11 7.06 0.16
CA LEU A 27 1.91 5.96 -0.36
C LEU A 27 2.18 6.13 -1.86
N ILE A 28 1.14 6.50 -2.61
CA ILE A 28 1.26 6.69 -4.05
C ILE A 28 2.13 7.91 -4.36
N LYS A 29 1.90 9.01 -3.65
CA LYS A 29 2.62 10.26 -3.89
C LYS A 29 4.12 10.13 -3.63
N ASN A 30 4.50 9.34 -2.64
CA ASN A 30 5.90 9.17 -2.26
C ASN A 30 6.57 8.01 -3.00
N GLU A 31 5.84 7.35 -3.87
CA GLU A 31 6.36 6.27 -4.73
C GLU A 31 7.14 5.22 -3.95
N VAL A 32 6.61 4.82 -2.80
CA VAL A 32 7.26 3.82 -1.95
C VAL A 32 7.25 2.45 -2.64
N TYR A 33 8.34 1.70 -2.46
CA TYR A 33 8.43 0.37 -3.01
C TYR A 33 7.84 -0.64 -2.03
N ILE A 34 6.88 -1.42 -2.52
CA ILE A 34 6.19 -2.41 -1.69
C ILE A 34 6.12 -3.70 -2.47
N ASP A 35 6.73 -4.77 -1.92
CA ASP A 35 6.76 -6.08 -2.56
C ASP A 35 6.12 -7.16 -1.71
N SER A 36 5.62 -6.82 -0.52
CA SER A 36 5.00 -7.78 0.37
C SER A 36 4.03 -7.07 1.32
N LEU A 37 3.18 -7.87 1.97
CA LEU A 37 2.25 -7.35 2.96
C LEU A 37 3.00 -6.70 4.13
N GLY A 38 4.12 -7.28 4.55
CA GLY A 38 4.93 -6.71 5.61
C GLY A 38 5.44 -5.33 5.29
N GLU A 39 5.88 -5.12 4.05
CA GLU A 39 6.33 -3.80 3.61
C GLU A 39 5.18 -2.80 3.60
N LEU A 40 4.01 -3.23 3.13
CA LEU A 40 2.85 -2.36 3.12
C LEU A 40 2.45 -1.94 4.54
N GLN A 41 2.46 -2.87 5.48
CA GLN A 41 2.15 -2.57 6.86
C GLN A 41 3.17 -1.59 7.47
N LYS A 42 4.45 -1.80 7.15
CA LYS A 42 5.52 -0.93 7.61
C LYS A 42 5.32 0.51 7.15
N TRP A 43 5.04 0.69 5.86
CA TRP A 43 4.82 2.02 5.32
C TRP A 43 3.53 2.65 5.83
N ALA A 44 2.48 1.83 6.00
CA ALA A 44 1.23 2.33 6.55
C ALA A 44 1.45 2.87 7.96
N ASP A 45 2.21 2.16 8.78
CA ASP A 45 2.54 2.61 10.13
C ASP A 45 3.40 3.87 10.11
N TYR A 46 4.31 3.95 9.15
CA TYR A 46 5.20 5.11 9.04
C TYR A 46 4.41 6.40 8.76
N TYR A 47 3.42 6.32 7.89
CA TYR A 47 2.64 7.48 7.50
C TYR A 47 1.41 7.74 8.36
N ARG A 48 1.12 6.88 9.26
CA ARG A 48 -0.07 6.95 10.09
C ARG A 48 -0.01 8.05 11.16
#